data_d3bd0e56f0445eaa722d2e3239c5e863
#
_entry.id   d3bd0e56f0445eaa722d2e3239c5e863
#
_cell.length_a   1.000
_cell.length_b   1.000
_cell.length_c   1.000
_cell.angle_alpha   90.00
_cell.angle_beta   90.00
_cell.angle_gamma   90.00
#
_symmetry.space_group_name_H-M   'P 1'
#
loop_
_entity.id
_entity.type
_entity.pdbx_description
1 polymer ?
#
loop_
_entity_poly.entity_id
_entity_poly.type
_entity_poly.pdbx_seq_one_letter_code
_entity_poly.pdbx_strand_id
1 'polypeptide(L)'
;LNKNLKQTVNQNLKMLVLTSPGERVMVPEFGVGLRRFLFEQVNDDTFSNLADRIVEQTNFYLPIVNIEKINFITSDANPALALNEVQVSIKYNILPFDGTDQLLITSQLTN
;
A
#
# COMPACT_ATOMS: atom_id res chain seq x y z
N LEU A 1 -12.14 17.16 9.79
CA LEU A 1 -11.29 16.02 10.16
C LEU A 1 -9.98 16.51 10.75
N ASN A 2 -9.65 16.09 11.94
CA ASN A 2 -8.46 16.60 12.60
C ASN A 2 -7.18 15.92 12.08
N LYS A 3 -6.06 16.61 12.25
CA LYS A 3 -4.76 16.19 11.74
C LYS A 3 -4.30 14.87 12.37
N ASN A 4 -4.59 14.66 13.66
CA ASN A 4 -4.17 13.45 14.36
C ASN A 4 -4.85 12.20 13.79
N LEU A 5 -6.14 12.28 13.46
CA LEU A 5 -6.85 11.17 12.86
C LEU A 5 -6.29 10.86 11.46
N LYS A 6 -6.01 11.88 10.66
CA LYS A 6 -5.41 11.68 9.34
C LYS A 6 -4.07 10.98 9.43
N GLN A 7 -3.22 11.41 10.36
CA GLN A 7 -1.90 10.79 10.55
C GLN A 7 -2.03 9.35 11.02
N THR A 8 -2.95 9.08 11.94
CA THR A 8 -3.16 7.73 12.47
C THR A 8 -3.63 6.80 11.37
N VAL A 9 -4.58 7.23 10.55
CA VAL A 9 -5.08 6.42 9.43
C VAL A 9 -3.97 6.17 8.41
N ASN A 10 -3.19 7.19 8.09
CA ASN A 10 -2.09 7.04 7.14
C ASN A 10 -1.06 6.02 7.63
N GLN A 11 -0.69 6.09 8.93
CA GLN A 11 0.25 5.15 9.52
C GLN A 11 -0.32 3.73 9.57
N ASN A 12 -1.61 3.58 9.89
CA ASN A 12 -2.25 2.28 9.92
C ASN A 12 -2.32 1.65 8.54
N LEU A 13 -2.61 2.45 7.52
CA LEU A 13 -2.62 1.98 6.15
C LEU A 13 -1.21 1.55 5.71
N LYS A 14 -0.21 2.34 6.04
CA LYS A 14 1.19 1.99 5.75
C LYS A 14 1.59 0.69 6.43
N MET A 15 1.23 0.52 7.70
CA MET A 15 1.51 -0.70 8.43
C MET A 15 0.85 -1.90 7.77
N LEU A 16 -0.41 -1.76 7.36
CA LEU A 16 -1.15 -2.83 6.71
C LEU A 16 -0.47 -3.25 5.40
N VAL A 17 -0.06 -2.30 4.60
CA VAL A 17 0.57 -2.57 3.30
C VAL A 17 1.93 -3.24 3.48
N LEU A 18 2.72 -2.81 4.47
CA LEU A 18 4.08 -3.32 4.68
C LEU A 18 4.15 -4.62 5.48
N THR A 19 3.17 -4.89 6.34
CA THR A 19 3.17 -6.11 7.15
C THR A 19 2.95 -7.33 6.26
N SER A 20 3.82 -8.32 6.36
CA SER A 20 3.65 -9.58 5.63
C SER A 20 2.71 -10.51 6.39
N PRO A 21 1.84 -11.25 5.68
CA PRO A 21 1.00 -12.26 6.34
C PRO A 21 1.86 -13.23 7.13
N GLY A 22 1.42 -13.54 8.35
CA GLY A 22 2.16 -14.43 9.25
C GLY A 22 3.08 -13.72 10.23
N GLU A 23 3.39 -12.43 10.04
CA GLU A 23 4.22 -11.69 10.99
C GLU A 23 3.54 -11.45 12.32
N ARG A 24 2.20 -11.33 12.29
CA ARG A 24 1.41 -11.12 13.51
C ARG A 24 0.94 -12.44 14.07
N VAL A 25 1.28 -12.67 15.34
CA VAL A 25 0.88 -13.89 16.05
C VAL A 25 -0.64 -13.93 16.26
N MET A 26 -1.23 -12.80 16.60
CA MET A 26 -2.66 -12.73 16.94
C MET A 26 -3.58 -12.67 15.72
N VAL A 27 -3.11 -12.14 14.60
CA VAL A 27 -3.90 -12.03 13.37
C VAL A 27 -3.00 -12.42 12.19
N PRO A 28 -2.82 -13.72 11.95
CA PRO A 28 -1.85 -14.17 10.93
C PRO A 28 -2.23 -13.81 9.50
N GLU A 29 -3.50 -13.54 9.21
CA GLU A 29 -3.94 -13.13 7.87
C GLU A 29 -3.75 -11.64 7.60
N PHE A 30 -3.39 -10.87 8.62
CA PHE A 30 -3.23 -9.42 8.48
C PHE A 30 -2.02 -9.09 7.62
N GLY A 31 -2.23 -8.21 6.66
CA GLY A 31 -1.15 -7.58 5.92
C GLY A 31 -1.11 -7.95 4.45
N VAL A 32 -0.56 -7.03 3.67
CA VAL A 32 -0.39 -7.18 2.22
C VAL A 32 0.95 -7.82 1.90
N GLY A 33 2.00 -7.43 2.62
CA GLY A 33 3.35 -7.94 2.37
C GLY A 33 3.96 -7.36 1.11
N LEU A 34 3.92 -6.03 0.96
CA LEU A 34 4.42 -5.35 -0.23
C LEU A 34 5.82 -5.81 -0.64
N ARG A 35 6.74 -5.88 0.31
CA ARG A 35 8.13 -6.25 0.00
C ARG A 35 8.24 -7.68 -0.50
N ARG A 36 7.45 -8.58 0.08
CA ARG A 36 7.43 -9.98 -0.36
C ARG A 36 6.90 -10.10 -1.78
N PHE A 37 5.81 -9.38 -2.09
CA PHE A 37 5.26 -9.36 -3.44
C PHE A 37 6.28 -8.88 -4.45
N LEU A 38 6.97 -7.78 -4.14
CA LEU A 38 7.93 -7.18 -5.06
C LEU A 38 9.24 -7.95 -5.15
N PHE A 39 9.51 -8.81 -4.17
CA PHE A 39 10.67 -9.69 -4.18
C PHE A 39 10.50 -10.87 -5.14
N GLU A 40 9.26 -11.28 -5.38
CA GLU A 40 8.95 -12.33 -6.33
C GLU A 40 9.16 -11.83 -7.75
N GLN A 41 8.97 -12.72 -8.72
CA GLN A 41 9.11 -12.35 -10.14
C GLN A 41 8.14 -11.23 -10.49
N VAL A 42 8.68 -10.07 -10.87
CA VAL A 42 7.87 -8.89 -11.17
C VAL A 42 7.40 -8.94 -12.63
N ASN A 43 6.09 -8.85 -12.80
CA ASN A 43 5.44 -8.75 -14.11
C ASN A 43 4.13 -7.97 -13.93
N ASP A 44 3.37 -7.80 -15.01
CA ASP A 44 2.13 -7.04 -14.99
C ASP A 44 1.11 -7.66 -14.02
N ASP A 45 1.06 -9.00 -13.94
CA ASP A 45 0.16 -9.69 -13.04
C ASP A 45 0.53 -9.46 -11.59
N THR A 46 1.81 -9.32 -11.27
CA THR A 46 2.27 -9.06 -9.92
C THR A 46 1.70 -7.74 -9.40
N PHE A 47 1.78 -6.67 -10.18
CA PHE A 47 1.23 -5.38 -9.76
C PHE A 47 -0.29 -5.42 -9.63
N SER A 48 -0.97 -6.08 -10.56
CA SER A 48 -2.42 -6.23 -10.50
C SER A 48 -2.85 -7.00 -9.25
N ASN A 49 -2.18 -8.11 -8.97
CA ASN A 49 -2.46 -8.93 -7.79
C ASN A 49 -2.19 -8.16 -6.50
N LEU A 50 -1.11 -7.38 -6.49
CA LEU A 50 -0.75 -6.56 -5.34
C LEU A 50 -1.82 -5.49 -5.08
N ALA A 51 -2.30 -4.83 -6.14
CA ALA A 51 -3.37 -3.83 -6.01
C ALA A 51 -4.65 -4.46 -5.45
N ASP A 52 -5.04 -5.62 -5.96
CA ASP A 52 -6.21 -6.34 -5.46
C ASP A 52 -6.07 -6.70 -3.99
N ARG A 53 -4.88 -7.14 -3.60
CA ARG A 53 -4.59 -7.48 -2.20
C ARG A 53 -4.67 -6.27 -1.29
N ILE A 54 -4.16 -5.13 -1.75
CA ILE A 54 -4.24 -3.87 -0.99
C ILE A 54 -5.70 -3.49 -0.75
N VAL A 55 -6.52 -3.53 -1.78
CA VAL A 55 -7.95 -3.19 -1.66
C VAL A 55 -8.66 -4.17 -0.72
N GLU A 56 -8.44 -5.46 -0.90
CA GLU A 56 -9.07 -6.48 -0.07
C GLU A 56 -8.73 -6.32 1.41
N GLN A 57 -7.45 -6.17 1.73
CA GLN A 57 -7.00 -6.03 3.11
C GLN A 57 -7.49 -4.72 3.74
N THR A 58 -7.48 -3.64 2.96
CA THR A 58 -7.96 -2.34 3.43
C THR A 58 -9.45 -2.39 3.73
N ASN A 59 -10.25 -2.97 2.85
CA ASN A 59 -11.69 -3.09 3.07
C ASN A 59 -12.01 -3.91 4.32
N PHE A 60 -11.21 -4.92 4.60
CA PHE A 60 -11.44 -5.80 5.74
C PHE A 60 -10.98 -5.19 7.07
N TYR A 61 -9.76 -4.63 7.10
CA TYR A 61 -9.14 -4.17 8.36
C TYR A 61 -9.30 -2.69 8.62
N LEU A 62 -9.50 -1.88 7.57
CA LEU A 62 -9.66 -0.43 7.69
C LEU A 62 -10.90 0.01 6.90
N PRO A 63 -12.10 -0.38 7.36
CA PRO A 63 -13.32 -0.15 6.56
C PRO A 63 -13.67 1.33 6.38
N ILE A 64 -13.12 2.23 7.22
CA ILE A 64 -13.34 3.68 7.03
C ILE A 64 -12.47 4.24 5.90
N VAL A 65 -11.51 3.47 5.39
CA VAL A 65 -10.64 3.91 4.30
C VAL A 65 -11.23 3.44 2.98
N ASN A 66 -11.50 4.39 2.10
CA ASN A 66 -11.94 4.11 0.74
C ASN A 66 -10.79 4.37 -0.21
N ILE A 67 -10.27 3.32 -0.84
CA ILE A 67 -9.18 3.46 -1.80
C ILE A 67 -9.74 3.94 -3.13
N GLU A 68 -9.24 5.08 -3.60
CA GLU A 68 -9.67 5.67 -4.86
C GLU A 68 -8.80 5.20 -6.02
N LYS A 69 -7.48 5.13 -5.81
CA LYS A 69 -6.56 4.82 -6.89
C LYS A 69 -5.23 4.29 -6.33
N ILE A 70 -4.68 3.29 -7.02
CA ILE A 70 -3.36 2.74 -6.72
C ILE A 70 -2.53 2.81 -7.99
N ASN A 71 -1.35 3.45 -7.89
CA ASN A 71 -0.40 3.55 -9.00
C ASN A 71 0.94 2.95 -8.58
N PHE A 72 1.59 2.27 -9.51
CA PHE A 72 2.94 1.77 -9.35
C PHE A 72 3.85 2.53 -10.31
N ILE A 73 4.85 3.21 -9.73
CA ILE A 73 5.72 4.12 -10.47
C ILE A 73 7.13 3.54 -10.45
N THR A 74 7.66 3.24 -11.63
CA THR A 74 9.01 2.71 -11.79
C THR A 74 9.99 3.82 -12.16
N SER A 75 11.28 3.49 -12.24
CA SER A 75 12.31 4.44 -12.60
C SER A 75 12.14 5.04 -13.99
N ASP A 76 11.45 4.32 -14.89
CA ASP A 76 11.15 4.82 -16.24
C ASP A 76 10.26 6.06 -16.18
N ALA A 77 9.30 6.07 -15.26
CA ALA A 77 8.37 7.19 -15.10
C ALA A 77 8.88 8.24 -14.12
N ASN A 78 9.77 7.87 -13.19
CA ASN A 78 10.33 8.78 -12.21
C ASN A 78 11.84 8.55 -12.09
N PRO A 79 12.65 9.42 -12.72
CA PRO A 79 14.11 9.24 -12.72
C PRO A 79 14.77 9.44 -11.35
N ALA A 80 14.04 9.93 -10.35
CA ALA A 80 14.54 10.02 -8.98
C ALA A 80 14.63 8.64 -8.31
N LEU A 81 13.95 7.62 -8.85
CA LEU A 81 13.97 6.26 -8.32
C LEU A 81 15.19 5.52 -8.88
N ALA A 82 15.79 4.66 -8.05
CA ALA A 82 16.80 3.72 -8.53
C ALA A 82 16.16 2.67 -9.43
N LEU A 83 16.97 2.00 -10.27
CA LEU A 83 16.49 1.03 -11.25
C LEU A 83 15.71 -0.13 -10.60
N ASN A 84 16.06 -0.48 -9.37
CA ASN A 84 15.42 -1.59 -8.65
C ASN A 84 14.34 -1.11 -7.67
N GLU A 85 13.94 0.16 -7.75
CA GLU A 85 12.90 0.70 -6.86
C GLU A 85 11.58 0.85 -7.58
N VAL A 86 10.49 0.68 -6.83
CA VAL A 86 9.15 1.03 -7.26
C VAL A 86 8.50 1.88 -6.17
N GLN A 87 7.78 2.90 -6.60
CA GLN A 87 6.99 3.73 -5.68
C GLN A 87 5.52 3.35 -5.84
N VAL A 88 4.87 3.06 -4.72
CA VAL A 88 3.45 2.77 -4.68
C VAL A 88 2.74 4.02 -4.18
N SER A 89 1.81 4.51 -4.98
CA SER A 89 0.99 5.68 -4.64
C SER A 89 -0.44 5.21 -4.40
N ILE A 90 -0.94 5.40 -3.20
CA ILE A 90 -2.30 5.04 -2.83
C ILE A 90 -3.05 6.32 -2.51
N LYS A 91 -4.05 6.65 -3.33
CA LYS A 91 -4.96 7.75 -3.07
C LYS A 91 -6.22 7.20 -2.43
N TYR A 92 -6.61 7.79 -1.33
CA TYR A 92 -7.73 7.31 -0.53
C TYR A 92 -8.46 8.47 0.13
N ASN A 93 -9.68 8.22 0.58
CA ASN A 93 -10.38 9.15 1.46
C ASN A 93 -10.88 8.40 2.70
N ILE A 94 -11.16 9.15 3.74
CA ILE A 94 -11.63 8.61 5.02
C ILE A 94 -13.13 8.89 5.10
N LEU A 95 -13.92 7.82 5.12
CA LEU A 95 -15.37 7.93 5.17
C LEU A 95 -15.84 8.45 6.54
N PRO A 96 -16.86 9.30 6.63
CA PRO A 96 -17.67 9.84 5.53
C PRO A 96 -17.16 11.18 4.98
N PHE A 97 -15.94 11.55 5.25
CA PHE A 97 -15.39 12.86 4.91
C PHE A 97 -14.98 12.92 3.43
N ASP A 98 -15.09 14.12 2.85
CA ASP A 98 -14.60 14.40 1.52
C ASP A 98 -13.11 14.75 1.58
N GLY A 99 -12.46 14.69 0.43
CA GLY A 99 -11.05 15.01 0.30
C GLY A 99 -10.20 13.77 0.12
N THR A 100 -9.13 13.92 -0.62
CA THR A 100 -8.24 12.81 -0.95
C THR A 100 -6.92 12.97 -0.23
N ASP A 101 -6.53 11.94 0.50
CA ASP A 101 -5.20 11.81 1.08
C ASP A 101 -4.36 10.86 0.24
N GLN A 102 -3.06 10.89 0.46
CA GLN A 102 -2.13 10.05 -0.32
C GLN A 102 -1.12 9.38 0.60
N LEU A 103 -0.85 8.12 0.33
CA LEU A 103 0.24 7.37 0.93
C LEU A 103 1.23 7.01 -0.16
N LEU A 104 2.50 7.36 0.05
CA LEU A 104 3.59 7.02 -0.85
C LEU A 104 4.55 6.06 -0.13
N ILE A 105 4.83 4.94 -0.75
CA ILE A 105 5.77 3.95 -0.24
C ILE A 105 6.77 3.62 -1.34
N THR A 106 8.06 3.77 -1.05
CA THR A 106 9.11 3.36 -1.99
C THR A 106 9.69 2.04 -1.49
N SER A 107 9.81 1.08 -2.36
CA SER A 107 10.32 -0.24 -2.03
C SER A 107 11.22 -0.76 -3.14
N GLN A 108 12.08 -1.72 -2.81
CA GLN A 108 12.95 -2.36 -3.77
C GLN A 108 12.27 -3.56 -4.41
N LEU A 109 12.52 -3.76 -5.70
CA LEU A 109 12.03 -4.92 -6.45
C LEU A 109 12.82 -6.18 -6.14
N THR A 110 14.08 -6.02 -5.72
CA THR A 110 14.97 -7.11 -5.36
C THR A 110 15.78 -6.73 -4.12
N ASN A 111 16.36 -7.72 -3.51
CA ASN A 111 17.23 -7.53 -2.35
C ASN A 111 18.51 -6.78 -2.73
#